data_55bd0b57f5987d4bd8b8133070753d51
#
_entry.id   55bd0b57f5987d4bd8b8133070753d51
#
_cell.length_a   1.000
_cell.length_b   1.000
_cell.length_c   1.000
_cell.angle_alpha   90.00
_cell.angle_beta   90.00
_cell.angle_gamma   90.00
#
_symmetry.space_group_name_H-M   'P 1'
#
loop_
_entity.id
_entity.type
_entity.pdbx_description
1 polymer ?
#
loop_
_entity_poly.entity_id
_entity_poly.type
_entity_poly.pdbx_seq_one_letter_code
_entity_poly.pdbx_strand_id
1 'polypeptide(L)'
;MSRAMGWGVGAGRDRYTEADRRAVKAFLNEKRWEDAAKGSIPPGGHDLPVDKAGRVTQGDRILPETLPENPDPVLKEFFDYYRVKRGFHPRSVNSTSAWCRTMPLSFMNMPLLTYIKEISPRPVLIITGEKAHSRYFAETAFRNAAEPKELVIIPGANHVDLYDRKELILFAKLESFFTKNLAPSAASR
;
A
#
# COMPACT_ATOMS: atom_id res chain seq x y z
N MET A 1 0.47 2.96 0.87
CA MET A 1 -0.83 2.84 0.19
C MET A 1 -1.56 4.17 0.09
N SER A 2 -1.91 4.89 1.18
CA SER A 2 -2.60 6.19 1.12
C SER A 2 -1.95 7.20 0.16
N ARG A 3 -0.63 7.29 0.13
CA ARG A 3 0.10 8.18 -0.76
C ARG A 3 0.09 7.75 -2.22
N ALA A 4 0.20 6.45 -2.50
CA ALA A 4 0.11 5.93 -3.87
C ALA A 4 -1.25 6.21 -4.50
N MET A 5 -2.28 6.30 -3.66
CA MET A 5 -3.65 6.60 -4.06
C MET A 5 -4.02 8.08 -3.93
N GLY A 6 -3.06 8.94 -3.59
CA GLY A 6 -3.27 10.37 -3.48
C GLY A 6 -3.94 10.84 -2.18
N TRP A 7 -4.13 9.97 -1.19
CA TRP A 7 -4.79 10.35 0.08
C TRP A 7 -3.83 10.95 1.11
N GLY A 8 -2.53 10.68 0.94
CA GLY A 8 -1.52 11.15 1.88
C GLY A 8 -1.07 12.57 1.62
N VAL A 9 -0.30 13.14 2.54
CA VAL A 9 0.28 14.47 2.48
C VAL A 9 1.79 14.39 2.27
N GLY A 10 2.34 15.26 1.43
CA GLY A 10 3.78 15.48 1.32
C GLY A 10 4.57 14.40 0.59
N ALA A 11 3.94 13.70 -0.36
CA ALA A 11 4.63 12.69 -1.16
C ALA A 11 5.03 13.15 -2.56
N GLY A 12 4.72 14.38 -2.94
CA GLY A 12 4.91 14.86 -4.31
C GLY A 12 4.01 14.16 -5.36
N ARG A 13 3.15 13.25 -4.90
CA ARG A 13 2.14 12.54 -5.70
C ARG A 13 0.73 12.69 -5.12
N ASP A 14 0.57 13.64 -4.22
CA ASP A 14 -0.73 13.95 -3.64
C ASP A 14 -1.63 14.52 -4.72
N ARG A 15 -2.70 13.81 -5.06
CA ARG A 15 -3.72 14.28 -6.00
C ARG A 15 -4.69 15.24 -5.33
N TYR A 16 -4.77 15.22 -4.00
CA TYR A 16 -5.77 15.95 -3.22
C TYR A 16 -5.19 17.19 -2.56
N THR A 17 -5.89 18.29 -2.72
CA THR A 17 -5.74 19.47 -1.87
C THR A 17 -6.24 19.17 -0.44
N GLU A 18 -6.04 20.10 0.47
CA GLU A 18 -6.63 19.98 1.82
C GLU A 18 -8.18 19.99 1.77
N ALA A 19 -8.77 20.77 0.87
CA ALA A 19 -10.21 20.80 0.65
C ALA A 19 -10.73 19.46 0.14
N ASP A 20 -10.05 18.84 -0.84
CA ASP A 20 -10.40 17.53 -1.36
C ASP A 20 -10.34 16.45 -0.27
N ARG A 21 -9.30 16.46 0.57
CA ARG A 21 -9.19 15.53 1.69
C ARG A 21 -10.32 15.71 2.70
N ARG A 22 -10.76 16.93 2.96
CA ARG A 22 -11.94 17.17 3.81
C ARG A 22 -13.22 16.62 3.17
N ALA A 23 -13.42 16.86 1.89
CA ALA A 23 -14.56 16.34 1.15
C ALA A 23 -14.61 14.81 1.15
N VAL A 24 -13.48 14.16 0.85
CA VAL A 24 -13.35 12.70 0.88
C VAL A 24 -13.62 12.12 2.27
N LYS A 25 -13.10 12.74 3.34
CA LYS A 25 -13.37 12.30 4.71
C LYS A 25 -14.84 12.43 5.08
N ALA A 26 -15.49 13.53 4.69
CA ALA A 26 -16.92 13.73 4.94
C ALA A 26 -17.75 12.67 4.20
N PHE A 27 -17.49 12.46 2.91
CA PHE A 27 -18.12 11.43 2.10
C PHE A 27 -17.97 10.02 2.71
N LEU A 28 -16.75 9.64 3.08
CA LEU A 28 -16.50 8.31 3.66
C LEU A 28 -17.12 8.14 5.04
N ASN A 29 -17.22 9.20 5.84
CA ASN A 29 -17.93 9.16 7.11
C ASN A 29 -19.44 8.93 6.91
N GLU A 30 -20.05 9.60 5.94
CA GLU A 30 -21.46 9.39 5.58
C GLU A 30 -21.67 7.91 5.18
N LYS A 31 -20.82 7.40 4.29
CA LYS A 31 -20.87 5.98 3.88
C LYS A 31 -20.71 5.02 5.05
N ARG A 32 -19.88 5.33 6.03
CA ARG A 32 -19.71 4.53 7.24
C ARG A 32 -21.02 4.46 8.07
N TRP A 33 -21.72 5.57 8.19
CA TRP A 33 -23.02 5.60 8.89
C TRP A 33 -24.11 4.83 8.13
N GLU A 34 -24.14 4.98 6.78
CA GLU A 34 -25.03 4.19 5.94
C GLU A 34 -24.80 2.68 6.11
N ASP A 35 -23.52 2.26 6.10
CA ASP A 35 -23.15 0.85 6.24
C ASP A 35 -23.50 0.31 7.62
N ALA A 36 -23.26 1.08 8.67
CA ALA A 36 -23.61 0.71 10.02
C ALA A 36 -25.13 0.56 10.18
N ALA A 37 -25.91 1.48 9.63
CA ALA A 37 -27.39 1.42 9.68
C ALA A 37 -27.95 0.21 8.92
N LYS A 38 -27.28 -0.23 7.84
CA LYS A 38 -27.66 -1.41 7.06
C LYS A 38 -27.09 -2.72 7.59
N GLY A 39 -26.18 -2.67 8.57
CA GLY A 39 -25.45 -3.85 9.05
C GLY A 39 -24.60 -4.53 7.98
N SER A 40 -24.05 -3.76 7.01
CA SER A 40 -23.30 -4.29 5.88
C SER A 40 -21.97 -3.60 5.70
N ILE A 41 -21.02 -4.28 5.05
CA ILE A 41 -19.69 -3.77 4.70
C ILE A 41 -19.52 -3.92 3.18
N PRO A 42 -20.12 -3.04 2.38
CA PRO A 42 -20.04 -3.17 0.93
C PRO A 42 -18.62 -2.90 0.40
N PRO A 43 -18.26 -3.55 -0.70
CA PRO A 43 -17.02 -3.28 -1.39
C PRO A 43 -17.02 -1.88 -2.04
N GLY A 44 -15.83 -1.35 -2.31
CA GLY A 44 -15.67 -0.10 -3.04
C GLY A 44 -14.25 0.12 -3.53
N GLY A 45 -14.13 0.90 -4.58
CA GLY A 45 -12.86 1.30 -5.16
C GLY A 45 -12.08 2.25 -4.25
N HIS A 46 -10.80 2.37 -4.52
CA HIS A 46 -9.91 3.27 -3.80
C HIS A 46 -9.81 4.65 -4.43
N ASP A 47 -10.17 4.75 -5.72
CA ASP A 47 -10.17 6.04 -6.40
C ASP A 47 -11.41 6.82 -5.98
N LEU A 48 -11.18 8.01 -5.46
CA LEU A 48 -12.19 8.89 -4.90
C LEU A 48 -12.05 10.26 -5.55
N PRO A 49 -12.31 10.38 -6.87
CA PRO A 49 -12.18 11.64 -7.56
C PRO A 49 -13.10 12.70 -6.93
N VAL A 50 -12.54 13.91 -6.80
CA VAL A 50 -13.26 15.10 -6.35
C VAL A 50 -13.41 16.04 -7.54
N ASP A 51 -14.63 16.41 -7.87
CA ASP A 51 -14.87 17.34 -8.97
C ASP A 51 -14.65 18.81 -8.53
N LYS A 52 -14.74 19.74 -9.49
CA LYS A 52 -14.56 21.18 -9.22
C LYS A 52 -15.58 21.77 -8.23
N ALA A 53 -16.70 21.09 -8.03
CA ALA A 53 -17.72 21.47 -7.05
C ALA A 53 -17.53 20.81 -5.68
N GLY A 54 -16.43 20.05 -5.49
CA GLY A 54 -16.12 19.35 -4.25
C GLY A 54 -16.92 18.06 -4.04
N ARG A 55 -17.61 17.55 -5.08
CA ARG A 55 -18.37 16.29 -4.98
C ARG A 55 -17.44 15.11 -5.17
N VAL A 56 -17.58 14.10 -4.30
CA VAL A 56 -16.78 12.87 -4.32
C VAL A 56 -17.57 11.75 -4.98
N THR A 57 -16.92 10.99 -5.83
CA THR A 57 -17.46 9.74 -6.39
C THR A 57 -16.57 8.57 -6.00
N GLN A 58 -17.14 7.35 -5.99
CA GLN A 58 -16.42 6.12 -5.68
C GLN A 58 -16.92 5.01 -6.59
N GLY A 59 -15.99 4.34 -7.27
CA GLY A 59 -16.29 3.13 -8.04
C GLY A 59 -16.47 1.91 -7.14
N ASP A 60 -17.00 0.85 -7.72
CA ASP A 60 -17.29 -0.40 -6.99
C ASP A 60 -16.05 -1.30 -6.85
N ARG A 61 -15.05 -1.14 -7.71
CA ARG A 61 -13.91 -2.03 -7.82
C ARG A 61 -12.57 -1.28 -7.91
N ILE A 62 -11.51 -1.96 -7.49
CA ILE A 62 -10.11 -1.48 -7.60
C ILE A 62 -9.54 -1.87 -8.95
N LEU A 63 -9.69 -3.16 -9.32
CA LEU A 63 -9.23 -3.70 -10.59
C LEU A 63 -10.43 -4.10 -11.45
N PRO A 64 -10.45 -3.69 -12.72
CA PRO A 64 -11.52 -4.08 -13.65
C PRO A 64 -11.47 -5.59 -13.93
N GLU A 65 -12.54 -6.15 -14.51
CA GLU A 65 -12.57 -7.54 -14.95
C GLU A 65 -11.77 -7.74 -16.25
N THR A 66 -11.76 -6.71 -17.07
CA THR A 66 -10.99 -6.66 -18.33
C THR A 66 -10.10 -5.42 -18.33
N LEU A 67 -8.88 -5.58 -18.81
CA LEU A 67 -7.95 -4.46 -18.92
C LEU A 67 -8.41 -3.50 -20.02
N PRO A 68 -8.47 -2.18 -19.79
CA PRO A 68 -8.77 -1.22 -20.84
C PRO A 68 -7.66 -1.22 -21.91
N GLU A 69 -7.96 -0.69 -23.10
CA GLU A 69 -7.04 -0.67 -24.24
C GLU A 69 -5.71 0.05 -23.93
N ASN A 70 -5.78 1.17 -23.21
CA ASN A 70 -4.62 1.97 -22.79
C ASN A 70 -4.59 2.09 -21.25
N PRO A 71 -4.20 1.04 -20.54
CA PRO A 71 -4.23 1.03 -19.10
C PRO A 71 -3.11 1.88 -18.49
N ASP A 72 -3.37 2.48 -17.34
CA ASP A 72 -2.31 3.01 -16.51
C ASP A 72 -1.27 1.90 -16.18
N PRO A 73 0.04 2.17 -16.24
CA PRO A 73 1.07 1.15 -16.01
C PRO A 73 0.96 0.42 -14.68
N VAL A 74 0.55 1.12 -13.61
CA VAL A 74 0.36 0.51 -12.29
C VAL A 74 -0.89 -0.38 -12.28
N LEU A 75 -1.98 0.08 -12.92
CA LEU A 75 -3.18 -0.74 -13.09
C LEU A 75 -2.86 -2.04 -13.84
N LYS A 76 -2.07 -1.93 -14.93
CA LYS A 76 -1.65 -3.11 -15.71
C LYS A 76 -0.80 -4.07 -14.87
N GLU A 77 0.18 -3.56 -14.13
CA GLU A 77 1.04 -4.35 -13.25
C GLU A 77 0.22 -5.17 -12.25
N PHE A 78 -0.75 -4.53 -11.57
CA PHE A 78 -1.61 -5.19 -10.61
C PHE A 78 -2.59 -6.17 -11.26
N PHE A 79 -3.13 -5.82 -12.43
CA PHE A 79 -3.99 -6.71 -13.20
C PHE A 79 -3.26 -8.00 -13.61
N ASP A 80 -2.03 -7.86 -14.15
CA ASP A 80 -1.17 -8.96 -14.58
C ASP A 80 -0.74 -9.88 -13.43
N TYR A 81 -0.95 -9.47 -12.20
CA TYR A 81 -0.76 -10.32 -11.03
C TYR A 81 -2.11 -10.85 -10.50
N TYR A 82 -3.01 -9.98 -10.10
CA TYR A 82 -4.20 -10.37 -9.32
C TYR A 82 -5.36 -10.91 -10.14
N ARG A 83 -5.41 -10.62 -11.45
CA ARG A 83 -6.51 -11.06 -12.33
C ARG A 83 -6.16 -12.25 -13.23
N VAL A 84 -4.94 -12.73 -13.18
CA VAL A 84 -4.47 -13.87 -13.95
C VAL A 84 -3.96 -14.99 -13.05
N LYS A 85 -3.66 -16.17 -13.62
CA LYS A 85 -3.17 -17.34 -12.87
C LYS A 85 -1.97 -17.06 -11.95
N ARG A 86 -1.20 -16.00 -12.23
CA ARG A 86 0.01 -15.66 -11.47
C ARG A 86 -0.27 -15.47 -9.98
N GLY A 87 -1.25 -14.68 -9.60
CA GLY A 87 -1.58 -14.37 -8.20
C GLY A 87 -3.08 -14.51 -7.87
N PHE A 88 -3.92 -14.87 -8.84
CA PHE A 88 -5.35 -15.05 -8.60
C PHE A 88 -5.61 -16.31 -7.75
N HIS A 89 -6.46 -16.16 -6.76
CA HIS A 89 -6.97 -17.27 -5.97
C HIS A 89 -8.50 -17.21 -5.89
N PRO A 90 -9.22 -18.33 -6.13
CA PRO A 90 -10.70 -18.32 -6.16
C PRO A 90 -11.36 -17.83 -4.88
N ARG A 91 -10.69 -17.99 -3.72
CA ARG A 91 -11.20 -17.49 -2.41
C ARG A 91 -10.99 -16.00 -2.20
N SER A 92 -10.22 -15.31 -3.05
CA SER A 92 -9.92 -13.88 -2.92
C SER A 92 -10.82 -13.00 -3.76
N VAL A 93 -12.09 -13.36 -3.90
CA VAL A 93 -13.07 -12.69 -4.78
C VAL A 93 -13.15 -11.19 -4.53
N ASN A 94 -13.14 -10.76 -3.29
CA ASN A 94 -13.20 -9.34 -2.94
C ASN A 94 -11.84 -8.66 -2.94
N SER A 95 -10.78 -9.34 -2.51
CA SER A 95 -9.45 -8.77 -2.37
C SER A 95 -8.77 -8.45 -3.71
N THR A 96 -9.18 -9.09 -4.79
CA THR A 96 -8.67 -8.78 -6.14
C THR A 96 -9.42 -7.65 -6.83
N SER A 97 -10.61 -7.28 -6.35
CA SER A 97 -11.49 -6.35 -7.05
C SER A 97 -11.96 -5.17 -6.20
N ALA A 98 -12.08 -5.35 -4.90
CA ALA A 98 -12.55 -4.31 -4.02
C ALA A 98 -12.14 -4.59 -2.56
N TRP A 99 -12.05 -3.52 -1.78
CA TRP A 99 -11.96 -3.55 -0.33
C TRP A 99 -13.27 -3.01 0.25
N CYS A 100 -13.37 -2.93 1.58
CA CYS A 100 -14.43 -2.16 2.21
C CYS A 100 -14.39 -0.72 1.69
N ARG A 101 -15.54 -0.19 1.24
CA ARG A 101 -15.63 1.14 0.62
C ARG A 101 -15.16 2.28 1.53
N THR A 102 -15.20 2.11 2.84
CA THR A 102 -14.78 3.11 3.83
C THR A 102 -13.34 2.93 4.31
N MET A 103 -12.63 1.92 3.83
CA MET A 103 -11.25 1.63 4.20
C MET A 103 -10.30 2.83 4.02
N PRO A 104 -10.42 3.68 2.96
CA PRO A 104 -9.56 4.85 2.80
C PRO A 104 -9.55 5.78 4.01
N LEU A 105 -10.68 5.90 4.73
CA LEU A 105 -10.78 6.76 5.91
C LEU A 105 -9.79 6.39 7.00
N SER A 106 -9.63 5.09 7.27
CA SER A 106 -8.66 4.59 8.25
C SER A 106 -7.22 4.91 7.84
N PHE A 107 -6.88 4.69 6.57
CA PHE A 107 -5.54 5.01 6.06
C PHE A 107 -5.23 6.50 6.07
N MET A 108 -6.20 7.35 5.76
CA MET A 108 -6.04 8.82 5.82
C MET A 108 -5.77 9.33 7.24
N ASN A 109 -6.29 8.63 8.24
CA ASN A 109 -6.20 9.03 9.65
C ASN A 109 -5.11 8.26 10.43
N MET A 110 -4.34 7.38 9.79
CA MET A 110 -3.33 6.55 10.46
C MET A 110 -1.90 7.03 10.14
N PRO A 111 -1.20 7.69 11.07
CA PRO A 111 0.16 8.19 10.88
C PRO A 111 1.20 7.06 11.09
N LEU A 112 1.28 6.12 10.13
CA LEU A 112 2.07 4.88 10.21
C LEU A 112 3.54 5.05 10.60
N LEU A 113 4.16 6.18 10.26
CA LEU A 113 5.59 6.40 10.48
C LEU A 113 5.91 7.26 11.72
N THR A 114 4.90 7.64 12.51
CA THR A 114 5.11 8.51 13.67
C THR A 114 6.11 7.92 14.66
N TYR A 115 6.01 6.64 14.93
CA TYR A 115 6.85 5.94 15.91
C TYR A 115 7.93 5.06 15.30
N ILE A 116 8.25 5.23 14.00
CA ILE A 116 9.21 4.36 13.31
C ILE A 116 10.61 4.39 13.95
N LYS A 117 10.99 5.48 14.60
CA LYS A 117 12.27 5.61 15.32
C LYS A 117 12.35 4.72 16.56
N GLU A 118 11.21 4.38 17.16
CA GLU A 118 11.14 3.55 18.36
C GLU A 118 11.37 2.06 18.09
N ILE A 119 11.49 1.67 16.82
CA ILE A 119 11.94 0.31 16.45
C ILE A 119 13.38 0.09 16.93
N SER A 120 14.23 1.14 16.90
CA SER A 120 15.58 1.08 17.46
C SER A 120 15.56 0.66 18.94
N PRO A 121 16.53 -0.15 19.42
CA PRO A 121 17.74 -0.61 18.73
C PRO A 121 17.59 -1.85 17.84
N ARG A 122 16.36 -2.32 17.60
CA ARG A 122 16.13 -3.47 16.72
C ARG A 122 16.43 -3.06 15.27
N PRO A 123 17.19 -3.89 14.53
CA PRO A 123 17.53 -3.59 13.15
C PRO A 123 16.32 -3.66 12.22
N VAL A 124 16.30 -2.78 11.23
CA VAL A 124 15.26 -2.71 10.20
C VAL A 124 15.88 -2.93 8.82
N LEU A 125 15.38 -3.92 8.07
CA LEU A 125 15.71 -4.12 6.67
C LEU A 125 14.48 -3.77 5.82
N ILE A 126 14.65 -2.82 4.90
CA ILE A 126 13.62 -2.38 3.96
C ILE A 126 14.05 -2.82 2.56
N ILE A 127 13.17 -3.53 1.84
CA ILE A 127 13.44 -4.01 0.48
C ILE A 127 12.34 -3.49 -0.44
N THR A 128 12.72 -2.96 -1.60
CA THR A 128 11.79 -2.46 -2.61
C THR A 128 12.32 -2.66 -4.01
N GLY A 129 11.43 -2.74 -4.99
CA GLY A 129 11.81 -2.74 -6.40
C GLY A 129 12.16 -1.34 -6.90
N GLU A 130 13.15 -1.26 -7.80
CA GLU A 130 13.57 0.00 -8.43
C GLU A 130 12.43 0.69 -9.17
N LYS A 131 11.60 -0.09 -9.90
CA LYS A 131 10.46 0.40 -10.68
C LYS A 131 9.15 0.37 -9.93
N ALA A 132 9.15 -0.06 -8.66
CA ALA A 132 7.93 -0.10 -7.87
C ALA A 132 7.35 1.31 -7.72
N HIS A 133 6.07 1.49 -8.08
CA HIS A 133 5.36 2.76 -7.89
C HIS A 133 5.34 3.22 -6.43
N SER A 134 5.52 2.27 -5.49
CA SER A 134 5.57 2.46 -4.03
C SER A 134 6.98 2.66 -3.47
N ARG A 135 8.04 2.71 -4.30
CA ARG A 135 9.43 2.84 -3.86
C ARG A 135 9.64 4.01 -2.89
N TYR A 136 8.99 5.14 -3.13
CA TYR A 136 9.12 6.32 -2.27
C TYR A 136 8.61 6.08 -0.83
N PHE A 137 7.74 5.09 -0.58
CA PHE A 137 7.38 4.70 0.78
C PHE A 137 8.56 4.07 1.52
N ALA A 138 9.28 3.15 0.84
CA ALA A 138 10.46 2.52 1.38
C ALA A 138 11.54 3.56 1.70
N GLU A 139 11.81 4.47 0.76
CA GLU A 139 12.77 5.57 0.95
C GLU A 139 12.36 6.52 2.09
N THR A 140 11.05 6.80 2.23
CA THR A 140 10.54 7.64 3.32
C THR A 140 10.65 6.93 4.67
N ALA A 141 10.31 5.65 4.73
CA ALA A 141 10.45 4.84 5.95
C ALA A 141 11.93 4.77 6.36
N PHE A 142 12.82 4.51 5.41
CA PHE A 142 14.26 4.47 5.66
C PHE A 142 14.79 5.81 6.21
N ARG A 143 14.43 6.95 5.61
CA ARG A 143 14.85 8.26 6.13
C ARG A 143 14.39 8.51 7.55
N ASN A 144 13.18 8.07 7.89
CA ASN A 144 12.57 8.35 9.20
C ASN A 144 12.95 7.35 10.30
N ALA A 145 13.35 6.12 9.94
CA ALA A 145 13.80 5.12 10.90
C ALA A 145 15.12 5.53 11.56
N ALA A 146 15.30 5.16 12.84
CA ALA A 146 16.60 5.25 13.52
C ALA A 146 17.48 4.04 13.16
N GLU A 147 18.77 4.14 13.49
CA GLU A 147 19.73 3.04 13.32
C GLU A 147 19.49 1.91 14.35
N PRO A 148 19.87 0.65 14.04
CA PRO A 148 20.45 0.20 12.77
C PRO A 148 19.39 -0.05 11.70
N LYS A 149 19.64 0.40 10.47
CA LYS A 149 18.72 0.25 9.34
C LYS A 149 19.44 -0.01 8.02
N GLU A 150 18.77 -0.67 7.09
CA GLU A 150 19.28 -0.94 5.75
C GLU A 150 18.14 -0.79 4.73
N LEU A 151 18.45 -0.19 3.55
CA LEU A 151 17.56 -0.13 2.40
C LEU A 151 18.19 -0.86 1.23
N VAL A 152 17.48 -1.81 0.65
CA VAL A 152 17.88 -2.52 -0.56
C VAL A 152 16.88 -2.24 -1.67
N ILE A 153 17.38 -1.74 -2.79
CA ILE A 153 16.60 -1.47 -3.99
C ILE A 153 16.98 -2.52 -5.04
N ILE A 154 15.99 -3.31 -5.48
CA ILE A 154 16.21 -4.41 -6.43
C ILE A 154 16.08 -3.86 -7.85
N PRO A 155 17.18 -3.91 -8.65
CA PRO A 155 17.18 -3.37 -10.00
C PRO A 155 16.08 -3.98 -10.89
N GLY A 156 15.40 -3.15 -11.64
CA GLY A 156 14.39 -3.56 -12.61
C GLY A 156 13.08 -4.12 -12.05
N ALA A 157 12.99 -4.43 -10.74
CA ALA A 157 11.81 -5.02 -10.15
C ALA A 157 10.66 -4.02 -9.97
N ASN A 158 9.43 -4.47 -10.25
CA ASN A 158 8.19 -3.78 -9.94
C ASN A 158 7.70 -4.10 -8.52
N HIS A 159 6.55 -3.53 -8.14
CA HIS A 159 5.96 -3.77 -6.82
C HIS A 159 5.56 -5.22 -6.60
N VAL A 160 4.88 -5.85 -7.57
CA VAL A 160 4.38 -7.22 -7.46
C VAL A 160 5.43 -8.29 -7.79
N ASP A 161 6.56 -7.92 -8.38
CA ASP A 161 7.60 -8.88 -8.72
C ASP A 161 8.22 -9.54 -7.48
N LEU A 162 8.24 -8.84 -6.36
CA LEU A 162 8.75 -9.37 -5.09
C LEU A 162 7.75 -10.26 -4.35
N TYR A 163 6.59 -10.56 -4.93
CA TYR A 163 5.61 -11.47 -4.34
C TYR A 163 5.88 -12.93 -4.72
N ASP A 164 6.36 -13.17 -5.94
CA ASP A 164 6.44 -14.52 -6.51
C ASP A 164 7.68 -14.79 -7.38
N ARG A 165 8.37 -13.76 -7.86
CA ARG A 165 9.58 -13.94 -8.67
C ARG A 165 10.78 -14.25 -7.78
N LYS A 166 10.99 -15.55 -7.56
CA LYS A 166 12.02 -16.07 -6.64
C LYS A 166 13.42 -15.60 -6.99
N GLU A 167 13.70 -15.39 -8.26
CA GLU A 167 14.98 -14.88 -8.77
C GLU A 167 15.27 -13.43 -8.38
N LEU A 168 14.23 -12.65 -8.02
CA LEU A 168 14.35 -11.27 -7.56
C LEU A 168 14.26 -11.15 -6.03
N ILE A 169 13.80 -12.19 -5.36
CA ILE A 169 13.70 -12.19 -3.89
C ILE A 169 15.06 -12.55 -3.29
N LEU A 170 15.60 -11.67 -2.47
CA LEU A 170 16.94 -11.80 -1.89
C LEU A 170 16.96 -12.76 -0.68
N PHE A 171 16.64 -14.03 -0.89
CA PHE A 171 16.55 -15.02 0.19
C PHE A 171 17.82 -15.13 1.03
N ALA A 172 19.01 -15.15 0.41
CA ALA A 172 20.27 -15.19 1.14
C ALA A 172 20.50 -13.96 2.02
N LYS A 173 20.05 -12.77 1.56
CA LYS A 173 20.11 -11.55 2.35
C LYS A 173 19.15 -11.59 3.54
N LEU A 174 17.93 -12.08 3.32
CA LEU A 174 16.94 -12.28 4.38
C LEU A 174 17.45 -13.28 5.42
N GLU A 175 17.96 -14.43 5.00
CA GLU A 175 18.55 -15.42 5.87
C GLU A 175 19.68 -14.83 6.72
N SER A 176 20.64 -14.17 6.09
CA SER A 176 21.75 -13.51 6.77
C SER A 176 21.26 -12.47 7.78
N PHE A 177 20.29 -11.65 7.41
CA PHE A 177 19.73 -10.62 8.29
C PHE A 177 19.07 -11.27 9.53
N PHE A 178 18.24 -12.27 9.35
CA PHE A 178 17.55 -12.92 10.47
C PHE A 178 18.50 -13.75 11.32
N THR A 179 19.40 -14.53 10.73
CA THR A 179 20.40 -15.32 11.47
C THR A 179 21.26 -14.43 12.35
N LYS A 180 21.74 -13.30 11.81
CA LYS A 180 22.55 -12.35 12.58
C LYS A 180 21.80 -11.72 13.75
N ASN A 181 20.54 -11.35 13.55
CA ASN A 181 19.80 -10.47 14.47
C ASN A 181 18.85 -11.23 15.41
N LEU A 182 18.59 -12.52 15.17
CA LEU A 182 17.81 -13.41 16.04
C LEU A 182 18.68 -14.42 16.79
N ALA A 183 20.00 -14.43 16.58
CA ALA A 183 20.88 -15.28 17.36
C ALA A 183 20.74 -14.96 18.85
N PRO A 184 20.70 -15.97 19.74
CA PRO A 184 20.66 -15.72 21.19
C PRO A 184 21.84 -14.84 21.60
N SER A 185 21.55 -13.79 22.38
CA SER A 185 22.60 -12.96 22.95
C SER A 185 23.49 -13.81 23.86
N ALA A 186 24.80 -13.76 23.66
CA ALA A 186 25.77 -14.43 24.53
C ALA A 186 25.71 -13.94 26.01
N ALA A 187 24.92 -12.92 26.29
CA ALA A 187 24.77 -12.31 27.61
C ALA A 187 23.66 -12.92 28.49
N SER A 188 23.00 -14.00 28.08
CA SER A 188 21.94 -14.66 28.86
C SER A 188 22.36 -16.04 29.41
N ARG A 189 23.63 -16.18 29.80
CA ARG A 189 24.11 -17.29 30.64
C ARG A 189 24.68 -16.80 31.92
#